data_53295ef02dce7b7bd16a4a6bfab76e7b
#
_entry.id   53295ef02dce7b7bd16a4a6bfab76e7b
#
_cell.length_a   1.000
_cell.length_b   1.000
_cell.length_c   1.000
_cell.angle_alpha   90.00
_cell.angle_beta   90.00
_cell.angle_gamma   90.00
#
_symmetry.space_group_name_H-M   'P 1'
#
loop_
_entity.id
_entity.type
_entity.pdbx_description
1 polymer ?
#
loop_
_entity_poly.entity_id
_entity_poly.type
_entity_poly.pdbx_seq_one_letter_code
_entity_poly.pdbx_strand_id
1 'polypeptide(L)'
;MKIIDAHNHPDWHGHDLKKSLENMDRFGIEKTWLLSWEGPATDYSHSYNQVLPGGLLGVAGDRDPIPFVRCLSYKERAPERFILGYCPDPRNPDACRNLIAAHDIYGAQVCGELKVRMVYDDPDALMLFQVAGELKMPVTFHLQYDPRKHWDDPRDEWYGGTIDTVERMLQACPDTIFLGHAPGFWIHISGDDLYRTKDFPALTDPVLPGGRI
;
A
#
# COMPACT_ATOMS: atom_id res chain seq x y z
N MET A 1 24.00 10.71 -3.05
CA MET A 1 22.60 10.81 -3.46
C MET A 1 21.76 10.28 -2.31
N LYS A 2 20.71 10.98 -1.89
CA LYS A 2 19.82 10.52 -0.83
C LYS A 2 18.78 9.59 -1.45
N ILE A 3 18.61 8.40 -0.89
CA ILE A 3 17.60 7.43 -1.34
C ILE A 3 16.48 7.41 -0.31
N ILE A 4 15.25 7.52 -0.79
CA ILE A 4 14.05 7.32 0.02
C ILE A 4 13.29 6.14 -0.61
N ASP A 5 13.04 5.12 0.21
CA ASP A 5 12.14 4.04 -0.15
C ASP A 5 10.70 4.50 0.14
N ALA A 6 9.92 4.71 -0.91
CA ALA A 6 8.58 5.27 -0.81
C ALA A 6 7.47 4.23 -0.60
N HIS A 7 7.83 2.95 -0.43
CA HIS A 7 6.83 1.90 -0.23
C HIS A 7 7.40 0.70 0.51
N ASN A 8 7.08 0.55 1.79
CA ASN A 8 7.44 -0.63 2.57
C ASN A 8 6.45 -0.85 3.73
N HIS A 9 6.51 -2.03 4.30
CA HIS A 9 5.66 -2.44 5.43
C HIS A 9 6.51 -2.98 6.57
N PRO A 10 6.09 -2.81 7.83
CA PRO A 10 6.77 -3.45 8.97
C PRO A 10 6.63 -4.96 8.87
N ASP A 11 7.67 -5.66 9.29
CA ASP A 11 7.74 -7.14 9.37
C ASP A 11 7.57 -7.87 8.01
N TRP A 12 7.55 -7.16 6.90
CA TRP A 12 7.35 -7.72 5.57
C TRP A 12 8.45 -8.73 5.23
N HIS A 13 8.08 -9.91 4.75
CA HIS A 13 9.00 -11.05 4.54
C HIS A 13 9.86 -11.40 5.75
N GLY A 14 9.36 -11.17 6.99
CA GLY A 14 10.09 -11.42 8.22
C GLY A 14 11.23 -10.43 8.49
N HIS A 15 11.22 -9.27 7.84
CA HIS A 15 12.11 -8.16 8.15
C HIS A 15 11.53 -7.36 9.33
N ASP A 16 11.96 -7.74 10.54
CA ASP A 16 11.69 -6.95 11.73
C ASP A 16 12.43 -5.59 11.68
N LEU A 17 12.22 -4.74 12.67
CA LEU A 17 12.84 -3.42 12.73
C LEU A 17 14.38 -3.48 12.57
N LYS A 18 15.04 -4.45 13.23
CA LYS A 18 16.49 -4.58 13.16
C LYS A 18 16.96 -4.89 11.74
N LYS A 19 16.36 -5.89 11.11
CA LYS A 19 16.68 -6.27 9.72
C LYS A 19 16.34 -5.16 8.73
N SER A 20 15.24 -4.43 8.96
CA SER A 20 14.86 -3.28 8.14
C SER A 20 15.92 -2.19 8.19
N LEU A 21 16.41 -1.83 9.38
CA LEU A 21 17.48 -0.84 9.55
C LEU A 21 18.80 -1.32 8.94
N GLU A 22 19.19 -2.57 9.16
CA GLU A 22 20.38 -3.17 8.54
C GLU A 22 20.32 -3.14 7.00
N ASN A 23 19.13 -3.42 6.44
CA ASN A 23 18.91 -3.35 5.01
C ASN A 23 19.00 -1.92 4.47
N MET A 24 18.37 -0.97 5.15
CA MET A 24 18.46 0.45 4.81
C MET A 24 19.91 0.94 4.82
N ASP A 25 20.69 0.57 5.84
CA ASP A 25 22.11 0.96 5.95
C ASP A 25 22.94 0.33 4.84
N ARG A 26 22.70 -0.95 4.55
CA ARG A 26 23.40 -1.68 3.48
C ARG A 26 23.23 -1.05 2.10
N PHE A 27 22.03 -0.53 1.80
CA PHE A 27 21.71 0.04 0.48
C PHE A 27 21.70 1.56 0.45
N GLY A 28 22.10 2.23 1.53
CA GLY A 28 22.16 3.70 1.61
C GLY A 28 20.79 4.37 1.58
N ILE A 29 19.75 3.66 2.05
CA ILE A 29 18.40 4.22 2.16
C ILE A 29 18.35 5.11 3.40
N GLU A 30 18.12 6.41 3.20
CA GLU A 30 18.06 7.38 4.30
C GLU A 30 16.76 7.24 5.08
N LYS A 31 15.63 7.18 4.37
CA LYS A 31 14.29 7.07 4.97
C LYS A 31 13.45 6.08 4.20
N THR A 32 12.50 5.47 4.91
CA THR A 32 11.50 4.56 4.34
C THR A 32 10.10 5.03 4.76
N TRP A 33 9.18 5.05 3.82
CA TRP A 33 7.76 5.18 4.11
C TRP A 33 7.25 3.84 4.62
N LEU A 34 6.75 3.83 5.86
CA LEU A 34 6.10 2.66 6.44
C LEU A 34 4.59 2.81 6.27
N LEU A 35 4.05 2.00 5.39
CA LEU A 35 2.65 2.04 5.02
C LEU A 35 1.87 0.99 5.81
N SER A 36 0.74 1.41 6.37
CA SER A 36 -0.28 0.51 6.92
C SER A 36 -1.50 0.51 6.02
N TRP A 37 -2.33 -0.52 6.12
CA TRP A 37 -3.68 -0.48 5.54
C TRP A 37 -4.66 -1.25 6.41
N GLU A 38 -5.90 -0.82 6.38
CA GLU A 38 -7.03 -1.48 7.00
C GLU A 38 -7.89 -2.14 5.93
N GLY A 39 -8.58 -3.20 6.28
CA GLY A 39 -9.52 -3.88 5.43
C GLY A 39 -10.08 -5.12 6.08
N PRO A 40 -11.25 -5.63 5.67
CA PRO A 40 -11.80 -6.86 6.20
C PRO A 40 -10.99 -8.07 5.74
N ALA A 41 -10.97 -9.13 6.54
CA ALA A 41 -10.27 -10.37 6.23
C ALA A 41 -10.69 -10.99 4.88
N THR A 42 -11.91 -10.71 4.42
CA THR A 42 -12.41 -11.14 3.11
C THR A 42 -11.67 -10.52 1.93
N ASP A 43 -11.00 -9.40 2.14
CA ASP A 43 -10.22 -8.72 1.11
C ASP A 43 -8.78 -9.26 1.03
N TYR A 44 -8.36 -10.11 1.98
CA TYR A 44 -6.99 -10.59 2.05
C TYR A 44 -6.71 -11.64 1.00
N SER A 45 -5.56 -11.50 0.36
CA SER A 45 -5.00 -12.55 -0.50
C SER A 45 -4.43 -13.69 0.34
N HIS A 46 -4.57 -14.91 -0.16
CA HIS A 46 -3.91 -16.08 0.43
C HIS A 46 -2.37 -15.95 0.48
N SER A 47 -1.79 -15.12 -0.38
CA SER A 47 -0.34 -14.87 -0.41
C SER A 47 0.16 -14.13 0.84
N TYR A 48 -0.69 -13.43 1.58
CA TYR A 48 -0.26 -12.73 2.81
C TYR A 48 0.27 -13.66 3.87
N ASN A 49 -0.22 -14.89 3.96
CA ASN A 49 0.33 -15.90 4.86
C ASN A 49 1.80 -16.24 4.57
N GLN A 50 2.30 -15.92 3.38
CA GLN A 50 3.68 -16.19 2.97
C GLN A 50 4.63 -15.03 3.30
N VAL A 51 4.11 -13.80 3.35
CA VAL A 51 4.92 -12.59 3.49
C VAL A 51 4.86 -11.96 4.88
N LEU A 52 3.78 -12.22 5.61
CA LEU A 52 3.62 -11.73 6.99
C LEU A 52 3.96 -12.84 7.98
N PRO A 53 4.64 -12.54 9.08
CA PRO A 53 4.83 -13.49 10.16
C PRO A 53 3.51 -14.06 10.64
N GLY A 54 3.46 -15.39 10.82
CA GLY A 54 2.28 -16.04 11.38
C GLY A 54 1.91 -15.43 12.72
N GLY A 55 0.74 -14.84 12.85
CA GLY A 55 0.28 -14.13 14.05
C GLY A 55 0.10 -12.62 13.83
N LEU A 56 0.57 -12.03 12.75
CA LEU A 56 0.21 -10.65 12.39
C LEU A 56 -1.14 -10.60 11.69
N LEU A 57 -1.48 -11.61 10.90
CA LEU A 57 -2.84 -11.75 10.37
C LEU A 57 -3.80 -12.04 11.52
N GLY A 58 -4.68 -11.10 11.81
CA GLY A 58 -5.69 -11.23 12.86
C GLY A 58 -5.28 -10.78 14.27
N VAL A 59 -4.07 -10.28 14.48
CA VAL A 59 -3.64 -9.77 15.79
C VAL A 59 -4.36 -8.48 16.19
N ALA A 60 -4.79 -7.71 15.22
CA ALA A 60 -5.51 -6.45 15.44
C ALA A 60 -7.04 -6.59 15.29
N GLY A 61 -7.59 -7.81 15.42
CA GLY A 61 -9.02 -8.03 15.36
C GLY A 61 -9.62 -7.97 13.97
N ASP A 62 -9.17 -8.83 13.08
CA ASP A 62 -9.77 -9.14 11.77
C ASP A 62 -9.84 -8.00 10.74
N ARG A 63 -9.20 -6.84 10.99
CA ARG A 63 -9.31 -5.70 10.09
C ARG A 63 -8.02 -5.19 9.47
N ASP A 64 -6.86 -5.47 10.10
CA ASP A 64 -5.63 -4.81 9.70
C ASP A 64 -4.53 -5.81 9.36
N PRO A 65 -4.27 -6.09 8.08
CA PRO A 65 -3.13 -6.92 7.71
C PRO A 65 -1.80 -6.25 8.07
N ILE A 66 -1.74 -4.90 8.02
CA ILE A 66 -0.61 -4.12 8.52
C ILE A 66 -1.14 -3.04 9.47
N PRO A 67 -1.22 -3.31 10.78
CA PRO A 67 -1.78 -2.38 11.74
C PRO A 67 -0.95 -1.09 11.85
N PHE A 68 -1.61 0.06 11.93
CA PHE A 68 -0.93 1.35 12.10
C PHE A 68 -0.05 1.40 13.34
N VAL A 69 -0.46 0.77 14.45
CA VAL A 69 0.33 0.68 15.67
C VAL A 69 1.68 0.01 15.44
N ARG A 70 1.79 -0.87 14.47
CA ARG A 70 3.05 -1.52 14.13
C ARG A 70 3.99 -0.56 13.41
N CYS A 71 3.48 0.23 12.46
CA CYS A 71 4.24 1.30 11.84
C CYS A 71 4.71 2.34 12.86
N LEU A 72 3.82 2.73 13.78
CA LEU A 72 4.12 3.67 14.85
C LEU A 72 5.25 3.16 15.76
N SER A 73 5.24 1.88 16.14
CA SER A 73 6.30 1.26 16.94
C SER A 73 7.69 1.33 16.27
N TYR A 74 7.77 1.20 14.95
CA TYR A 74 9.02 1.40 14.21
C TYR A 74 9.45 2.86 14.23
N LYS A 75 8.52 3.77 13.97
CA LYS A 75 8.77 5.22 14.00
C LYS A 75 9.26 5.72 15.35
N GLU A 76 8.65 5.28 16.44
CA GLU A 76 9.06 5.66 17.79
C GLU A 76 10.47 5.18 18.13
N ARG A 77 10.86 4.00 17.65
CA ARG A 77 12.17 3.40 17.94
C ARG A 77 13.28 3.88 17.02
N ALA A 78 12.95 4.41 15.83
CA ALA A 78 13.90 4.96 14.87
C ALA A 78 13.29 6.18 14.13
N PRO A 79 13.05 7.30 14.83
CA PRO A 79 12.23 8.41 14.34
C PRO A 79 12.77 9.08 13.07
N GLU A 80 14.08 9.08 12.89
CA GLU A 80 14.72 9.71 11.73
C GLU A 80 14.72 8.83 10.47
N ARG A 81 14.41 7.53 10.64
CA ARG A 81 14.51 6.55 9.55
C ARG A 81 13.16 6.29 8.86
N PHE A 82 12.05 6.59 9.51
CA PHE A 82 10.74 6.25 8.99
C PHE A 82 9.82 7.46 8.86
N ILE A 83 9.03 7.45 7.80
CA ILE A 83 7.90 8.34 7.55
C ILE A 83 6.65 7.48 7.69
N LEU A 84 5.69 7.91 8.51
CA LEU A 84 4.46 7.15 8.76
C LEU A 84 3.46 7.33 7.62
N GLY A 85 2.94 6.19 7.15
CA GLY A 85 1.75 6.13 6.34
C GLY A 85 0.60 5.45 7.09
N TYR A 86 -0.61 5.97 6.90
CA TYR A 86 -1.83 5.39 7.43
C TYR A 86 -2.92 5.38 6.36
N CYS A 87 -3.55 4.24 6.18
CA CYS A 87 -4.69 4.12 5.29
C CYS A 87 -5.84 3.41 5.99
N PRO A 88 -6.88 4.13 6.44
CA PRO A 88 -8.11 3.53 6.90
C PRO A 88 -8.87 2.88 5.74
N ASP A 89 -9.70 1.90 6.04
CA ASP A 89 -10.67 1.38 5.07
C ASP A 89 -11.70 2.49 4.76
N PRO A 90 -11.81 2.97 3.51
CA PRO A 90 -12.75 4.05 3.17
C PRO A 90 -14.21 3.75 3.51
N ARG A 91 -14.59 2.47 3.55
CA ARG A 91 -15.94 2.00 3.89
C ARG A 91 -16.24 2.12 5.40
N ASN A 92 -15.24 2.44 6.21
CA ASN A 92 -15.46 2.74 7.61
C ASN A 92 -16.03 4.17 7.74
N PRO A 93 -17.18 4.37 8.39
CA PRO A 93 -17.77 5.71 8.57
C PRO A 93 -16.84 6.72 9.26
N ASP A 94 -15.85 6.23 10.00
CA ASP A 94 -14.86 7.04 10.70
C ASP A 94 -13.54 7.22 9.92
N ALA A 95 -13.42 6.73 8.69
CA ALA A 95 -12.18 6.72 7.93
C ALA A 95 -11.52 8.09 7.86
N CYS A 96 -12.24 9.11 7.44
CA CYS A 96 -11.71 10.47 7.35
C CYS A 96 -11.27 11.02 8.72
N ARG A 97 -12.06 10.79 9.77
CA ARG A 97 -11.70 11.20 11.13
C ARG A 97 -10.44 10.50 11.63
N ASN A 98 -10.32 9.21 11.33
CA ASN A 98 -9.14 8.43 11.71
C ASN A 98 -7.89 8.89 10.94
N LEU A 99 -8.01 9.24 9.66
CA LEU A 99 -6.91 9.80 8.89
C LEU A 99 -6.44 11.15 9.45
N ILE A 100 -7.38 12.04 9.78
CA ILE A 100 -7.08 13.33 10.42
C ILE A 100 -6.36 13.11 11.76
N ALA A 101 -6.87 12.20 12.59
CA ALA A 101 -6.24 11.88 13.87
C ALA A 101 -4.83 11.28 13.71
N ALA A 102 -4.63 10.41 12.70
CA ALA A 102 -3.30 9.87 12.41
C ALA A 102 -2.31 10.96 11.98
N HIS A 103 -2.76 11.94 11.19
CA HIS A 103 -1.98 13.09 10.79
C HIS A 103 -1.66 14.00 11.99
N ASP A 104 -2.68 14.46 12.71
CA ASP A 104 -2.54 15.51 13.72
C ASP A 104 -1.89 15.04 15.02
N ILE A 105 -2.14 13.78 15.42
CA ILE A 105 -1.68 13.24 16.69
C ILE A 105 -0.36 12.47 16.54
N TYR A 106 -0.25 11.66 15.47
CA TYR A 106 0.88 10.75 15.29
C TYR A 106 1.85 11.18 14.19
N GLY A 107 1.54 12.26 13.47
CA GLY A 107 2.41 12.79 12.41
C GLY A 107 2.49 11.90 11.18
N ALA A 108 1.40 11.19 10.84
CA ALA A 108 1.33 10.47 9.56
C ALA A 108 1.38 11.47 8.40
N GLN A 109 2.17 11.15 7.38
CA GLN A 109 2.45 12.06 6.25
C GLN A 109 2.01 11.48 4.90
N VAL A 110 1.56 10.23 4.88
CA VAL A 110 1.13 9.51 3.68
C VAL A 110 -0.19 8.82 3.97
N CYS A 111 -1.17 8.95 3.09
CA CYS A 111 -2.37 8.11 3.08
C CYS A 111 -2.06 6.86 2.26
N GLY A 112 -1.70 5.77 2.90
CA GLY A 112 -1.29 4.55 2.19
C GLY A 112 -0.82 3.43 3.13
N GLU A 113 -0.89 2.21 2.61
CA GLU A 113 -1.31 1.79 1.28
C GLU A 113 -2.83 1.55 1.25
N LEU A 114 -3.52 2.11 0.25
CA LEU A 114 -4.90 1.71 0.00
C LEU A 114 -4.93 0.43 -0.81
N LYS A 115 -5.41 -0.64 -0.20
CA LYS A 115 -5.49 -1.97 -0.81
C LYS A 115 -6.73 -2.70 -0.33
N VAL A 116 -7.87 -2.34 -0.90
CA VAL A 116 -9.19 -2.88 -0.56
C VAL A 116 -9.96 -3.26 -1.81
N ARG A 117 -10.85 -4.24 -1.68
CA ARG A 117 -11.75 -4.68 -2.76
C ARG A 117 -12.92 -3.70 -2.89
N MET A 118 -12.64 -2.54 -3.44
CA MET A 118 -13.61 -1.54 -3.86
C MET A 118 -13.08 -0.80 -5.09
N VAL A 119 -13.96 -0.18 -5.84
CA VAL A 119 -13.55 0.72 -6.92
C VAL A 119 -13.10 2.05 -6.33
N TYR A 120 -12.00 2.64 -6.86
CA TYR A 120 -11.43 3.85 -6.25
C TYR A 120 -12.14 5.15 -6.67
N ASP A 121 -13.12 5.07 -7.55
CA ASP A 121 -14.07 6.17 -7.84
C ASP A 121 -15.38 6.06 -7.03
N ASP A 122 -15.43 5.17 -6.03
CA ASP A 122 -16.51 5.11 -5.05
C ASP A 122 -16.56 6.38 -4.20
N PRO A 123 -17.74 6.91 -3.87
CA PRO A 123 -17.88 8.13 -3.08
C PRO A 123 -17.11 8.11 -1.75
N ASP A 124 -17.07 6.98 -1.05
CA ASP A 124 -16.35 6.85 0.23
C ASP A 124 -14.83 6.95 0.03
N ALA A 125 -14.30 6.34 -1.05
CA ALA A 125 -12.90 6.47 -1.41
C ALA A 125 -12.55 7.90 -1.82
N LEU A 126 -13.37 8.53 -2.65
CA LEU A 126 -13.17 9.92 -3.10
C LEU A 126 -13.18 10.90 -1.92
N MET A 127 -14.07 10.71 -0.94
CA MET A 127 -14.09 11.54 0.28
C MET A 127 -12.77 11.42 1.05
N LEU A 128 -12.26 10.20 1.25
CA LEU A 128 -10.98 9.98 1.91
C LEU A 128 -9.82 10.64 1.16
N PHE A 129 -9.81 10.55 -0.17
CA PHE A 129 -8.75 11.15 -1.00
C PHE A 129 -8.78 12.68 -0.97
N GLN A 130 -9.95 13.29 -0.95
CA GLN A 130 -10.10 14.75 -0.80
C GLN A 130 -9.54 15.21 0.55
N VAL A 131 -9.88 14.51 1.64
CA VAL A 131 -9.32 14.80 2.97
C VAL A 131 -7.80 14.63 2.97
N ALA A 132 -7.26 13.59 2.35
CA ALA A 132 -5.81 13.42 2.23
C ALA A 132 -5.16 14.60 1.47
N GLY A 133 -5.80 15.08 0.40
CA GLY A 133 -5.37 16.26 -0.36
C GLY A 133 -5.34 17.53 0.49
N GLU A 134 -6.38 17.78 1.29
CA GLU A 134 -6.46 18.91 2.23
C GLU A 134 -5.32 18.87 3.26
N LEU A 135 -5.02 17.67 3.78
CA LEU A 135 -3.91 17.43 4.72
C LEU A 135 -2.52 17.44 4.05
N LYS A 136 -2.44 17.58 2.72
CA LYS A 136 -1.20 17.47 1.94
C LYS A 136 -0.50 16.11 2.06
N MET A 137 -1.27 15.07 2.32
CA MET A 137 -0.81 13.70 2.34
C MET A 137 -0.94 13.09 0.94
N PRO A 138 0.15 12.63 0.29
CA PRO A 138 0.02 11.86 -0.93
C PRO A 138 -0.68 10.53 -0.64
N VAL A 139 -1.47 10.06 -1.60
CA VAL A 139 -2.18 8.79 -1.52
C VAL A 139 -1.41 7.73 -2.29
N THR A 140 -0.98 6.66 -1.62
CA THR A 140 -0.43 5.47 -2.28
C THR A 140 -1.54 4.44 -2.44
N PHE A 141 -1.86 4.06 -3.67
CA PHE A 141 -2.91 3.10 -3.97
C PHE A 141 -2.40 1.88 -4.73
N HIS A 142 -2.94 0.71 -4.37
CA HIS A 142 -2.66 -0.57 -5.00
C HIS A 142 -3.72 -0.86 -6.06
N LEU A 143 -3.36 -0.86 -7.33
CA LEU A 143 -4.25 -1.27 -8.41
C LEU A 143 -3.89 -2.68 -8.86
N GLN A 144 -4.83 -3.60 -8.69
CA GLN A 144 -4.64 -4.97 -9.15
C GLN A 144 -5.92 -5.50 -9.79
N TYR A 145 -5.82 -5.95 -11.02
CA TYR A 145 -6.88 -6.60 -11.76
C TYR A 145 -6.30 -7.35 -12.97
N ASP A 146 -7.01 -8.34 -13.45
CA ASP A 146 -6.71 -8.98 -14.73
C ASP A 146 -7.73 -8.51 -15.77
N PRO A 147 -7.32 -7.74 -16.78
CA PRO A 147 -8.23 -7.22 -17.80
C PRO A 147 -8.91 -8.33 -18.63
N ARG A 148 -8.45 -9.57 -18.52
CA ARG A 148 -9.01 -10.72 -19.22
C ARG A 148 -10.05 -11.47 -18.38
N LYS A 149 -10.23 -11.09 -17.11
CA LYS A 149 -11.13 -11.72 -16.17
C LYS A 149 -12.15 -10.71 -15.65
N HIS A 150 -13.28 -11.24 -15.19
CA HIS A 150 -14.23 -10.45 -14.43
C HIS A 150 -13.68 -10.21 -13.02
N TRP A 151 -13.49 -8.97 -12.66
CA TRP A 151 -12.95 -8.55 -11.36
C TRP A 151 -13.93 -8.74 -10.19
N ASP A 152 -15.19 -9.12 -10.48
CA ASP A 152 -16.21 -9.51 -9.51
C ASP A 152 -16.16 -11.00 -9.13
N ASP A 153 -15.27 -11.81 -9.71
CA ASP A 153 -15.07 -13.20 -9.25
C ASP A 153 -14.37 -13.17 -7.88
N PRO A 154 -15.01 -13.70 -6.82
CA PRO A 154 -14.45 -13.66 -5.46
C PRO A 154 -13.14 -14.44 -5.30
N ARG A 155 -12.77 -15.27 -6.29
CA ARG A 155 -11.50 -16.00 -6.32
C ARG A 155 -10.37 -15.18 -6.93
N ASP A 156 -10.70 -14.11 -7.67
CA ASP A 156 -9.72 -13.26 -8.29
C ASP A 156 -9.26 -12.19 -7.29
N GLU A 157 -7.97 -11.96 -7.27
CA GLU A 157 -7.41 -10.83 -6.53
C GLU A 157 -7.64 -9.56 -7.34
N TRP A 158 -8.42 -8.63 -6.80
CA TRP A 158 -8.60 -7.33 -7.39
C TRP A 158 -8.70 -6.24 -6.32
N TYR A 159 -8.14 -5.09 -6.61
CA TYR A 159 -8.15 -3.91 -5.75
C TYR A 159 -8.24 -2.66 -6.63
N GLY A 160 -9.13 -1.74 -6.32
CA GLY A 160 -9.22 -0.44 -6.96
C GLY A 160 -10.05 -0.38 -8.25
N GLY A 161 -10.47 -1.50 -8.79
CA GLY A 161 -11.15 -1.56 -10.08
C GLY A 161 -10.18 -1.61 -11.26
N THR A 162 -10.39 -0.79 -12.27
CA THR A 162 -9.61 -0.74 -13.51
C THR A 162 -8.88 0.59 -13.66
N ILE A 163 -8.08 0.73 -14.73
CA ILE A 163 -7.43 2.03 -15.03
C ILE A 163 -8.45 3.14 -15.28
N ASP A 164 -9.61 2.83 -15.81
CA ASP A 164 -10.68 3.83 -16.03
C ASP A 164 -11.24 4.35 -14.70
N THR A 165 -11.31 3.49 -13.67
CA THR A 165 -11.64 3.93 -12.30
C THR A 165 -10.59 4.89 -11.74
N VAL A 166 -9.31 4.59 -11.98
CA VAL A 166 -8.21 5.48 -11.58
C VAL A 166 -8.32 6.83 -12.30
N GLU A 167 -8.61 6.85 -13.58
CA GLU A 167 -8.78 8.10 -14.33
C GLU A 167 -9.91 8.96 -13.74
N ARG A 168 -11.06 8.36 -13.45
CA ARG A 168 -12.19 9.09 -12.82
C ARG A 168 -11.85 9.57 -11.40
N MET A 169 -11.12 8.77 -10.64
CA MET A 169 -10.59 9.16 -9.31
C MET A 169 -9.69 10.40 -9.43
N LEU A 170 -8.74 10.42 -10.35
CA LEU A 170 -7.85 11.56 -10.57
C LEU A 170 -8.63 12.83 -10.97
N GLN A 171 -9.64 12.69 -11.83
CA GLN A 171 -10.50 13.80 -12.22
C GLN A 171 -11.34 14.34 -11.05
N ALA A 172 -11.79 13.47 -10.16
CA ALA A 172 -12.61 13.85 -9.00
C ALA A 172 -11.78 14.48 -7.85
N CYS A 173 -10.48 14.22 -7.80
CA CYS A 173 -9.59 14.68 -6.73
C CYS A 173 -8.34 15.40 -7.30
N PRO A 174 -8.51 16.53 -8.03
CA PRO A 174 -7.41 17.17 -8.77
C PRO A 174 -6.33 17.78 -7.87
N ASP A 175 -6.65 18.05 -6.61
CA ASP A 175 -5.73 18.64 -5.63
C ASP A 175 -4.96 17.58 -4.81
N THR A 176 -5.24 16.30 -5.03
CA THR A 176 -4.60 15.18 -4.32
C THR A 176 -3.48 14.59 -5.16
N ILE A 177 -2.33 14.38 -4.54
CA ILE A 177 -1.20 13.69 -5.19
C ILE A 177 -1.39 12.19 -5.03
N PHE A 178 -1.36 11.46 -6.14
CA PHE A 178 -1.48 10.01 -6.15
C PHE A 178 -0.20 9.32 -6.61
N LEU A 179 0.17 8.25 -5.92
CA LEU A 179 1.26 7.35 -6.28
C LEU A 179 0.68 5.98 -6.62
N GLY A 180 0.68 5.66 -7.90
CA GLY A 180 0.20 4.37 -8.39
C GLY A 180 1.19 3.26 -8.13
N HIS A 181 0.69 2.11 -7.66
CA HIS A 181 1.46 0.95 -7.30
C HIS A 181 0.77 -0.33 -7.80
N ALA A 182 1.53 -1.42 -7.86
CA ALA A 182 1.13 -2.77 -8.22
C ALA A 182 0.93 -3.06 -9.73
N PRO A 183 0.78 -4.35 -10.07
CA PRO A 183 0.80 -4.79 -11.48
C PRO A 183 -0.29 -4.17 -12.35
N GLY A 184 -1.49 -3.97 -11.80
CA GLY A 184 -2.60 -3.37 -12.53
C GLY A 184 -2.38 -1.93 -12.94
N PHE A 185 -1.52 -1.19 -12.22
CA PHE A 185 -1.10 0.15 -12.60
C PHE A 185 0.08 0.11 -13.57
N TRP A 186 1.12 -0.65 -13.25
CA TRP A 186 2.36 -0.63 -14.00
C TRP A 186 2.25 -1.13 -15.44
N ILE A 187 1.31 -2.05 -15.73
CA ILE A 187 1.10 -2.51 -17.10
C ILE A 187 0.70 -1.37 -18.04
N HIS A 188 0.05 -0.32 -17.54
CA HIS A 188 -0.32 0.86 -18.33
C HIS A 188 0.85 1.83 -18.51
N ILE A 189 1.85 1.77 -17.64
CA ILE A 189 3.06 2.57 -17.73
C ILE A 189 4.09 1.90 -18.63
N SER A 190 4.32 0.59 -18.44
CA SER A 190 5.31 -0.17 -19.22
C SER A 190 4.82 -0.51 -20.62
N GLY A 191 3.51 -0.54 -20.85
CA GLY A 191 2.90 -0.97 -22.10
C GLY A 191 2.98 -2.48 -22.35
N ASP A 192 3.41 -3.25 -21.35
CA ASP A 192 3.44 -4.71 -21.39
C ASP A 192 2.85 -5.30 -20.09
N ASP A 193 2.52 -6.59 -20.13
CA ASP A 193 2.00 -7.32 -18.98
C ASP A 193 2.94 -8.49 -18.62
N LEU A 194 4.22 -8.23 -18.57
CA LEU A 194 5.21 -9.25 -18.29
C LEU A 194 5.01 -9.91 -16.92
N TYR A 195 4.46 -9.17 -15.97
CA TYR A 195 4.15 -9.69 -14.65
C TYR A 195 3.13 -10.83 -14.68
N ARG A 196 2.12 -10.74 -15.56
CA ARG A 196 1.02 -11.73 -15.63
C ARG A 196 1.20 -12.79 -16.71
N THR A 197 2.09 -12.57 -17.66
CA THR A 197 2.28 -13.42 -18.83
C THR A 197 3.47 -14.38 -18.71
N LYS A 198 4.36 -14.16 -17.76
CA LYS A 198 5.49 -15.05 -17.47
C LYS A 198 5.33 -15.65 -16.09
N ASP A 199 5.65 -16.93 -15.97
CA ASP A 199 5.91 -17.52 -14.66
C ASP A 199 7.02 -16.72 -14.00
N PHE A 200 6.70 -16.11 -12.88
CA PHE A 200 7.70 -15.40 -12.09
C PHE A 200 8.75 -16.42 -11.66
N PRO A 201 10.03 -16.17 -11.89
CA PRO A 201 11.07 -16.95 -11.24
C PRO A 201 10.81 -16.89 -9.74
N ALA A 202 10.95 -18.03 -9.07
CA ALA A 202 10.79 -18.09 -7.63
C ALA A 202 11.58 -16.94 -7.00
N LEU A 203 11.05 -16.35 -5.92
CA LEU A 203 11.65 -15.23 -5.18
C LEU A 203 13.14 -15.43 -4.76
N THR A 204 13.68 -16.59 -5.05
CA THR A 204 15.08 -16.98 -4.88
C THR A 204 16.00 -16.57 -6.03
N ASP A 205 15.45 -16.08 -7.14
CA ASP A 205 16.28 -15.66 -8.27
C ASP A 205 16.64 -14.16 -8.10
N PRO A 206 17.88 -13.84 -7.70
CA PRO A 206 18.24 -12.46 -7.31
C PRO A 206 18.42 -11.53 -8.51
N VAL A 207 18.26 -12.01 -9.74
CA VAL A 207 18.50 -11.21 -10.94
C VAL A 207 17.44 -11.51 -11.98
N LEU A 208 16.45 -10.63 -12.08
CA LEU A 208 15.69 -10.51 -13.31
C LEU A 208 16.62 -9.95 -14.37
N PRO A 209 16.97 -10.71 -15.43
CA PRO A 209 17.79 -10.17 -16.52
C PRO A 209 16.99 -9.03 -17.18
N GLY A 210 17.48 -7.82 -17.07
CA GLY A 210 16.88 -6.65 -17.67
C GLY A 210 15.96 -5.86 -16.75
N GLY A 211 16.04 -6.05 -15.43
CA GLY A 211 15.30 -5.25 -14.44
C GLY A 211 15.48 -3.75 -14.68
N ARG A 212 14.52 -3.15 -15.36
CA ARG A 212 14.26 -1.73 -15.27
C ARG A 212 13.21 -1.56 -14.18
N ILE A 213 13.66 -1.14 -13.05
CA ILE A 213 12.83 -0.42 -12.08
C ILE A 213 13.01 1.05 -12.39
#